data_e256102f5bdf09de7eb9067fccc37186
#
_entry.id   e256102f5bdf09de7eb9067fccc37186
#
_cell.length_a   1.000
_cell.length_b   1.000
_cell.length_c   1.000
_cell.angle_alpha   90.00
_cell.angle_beta   90.00
_cell.angle_gamma   90.00
#
_symmetry.space_group_name_H-M   'P 1'
#
loop_
_entity.id
_entity.type
_entity.pdbx_description
1 polymer ?
#
loop_
_entity_poly.entity_id
_entity_poly.type
_entity_poly.pdbx_seq_one_letter_code
_entity_poly.pdbx_strand_id
1 'polypeptide(L)'
;ALRELGEIYHCSRALLVTDPQLYRAGVTAPIIDQLRRQGIRAAEYFTIGKRVSVSDLRSALPKLNEFQPDVIVGVGGDNAMSAAKALLALYQDPELDLAAASADPARIPACIKAKLVLIATNFSSGAQNYPFAILENDEGRNCSLKSIHLLPEISVTDADFTATLTADQVRTCALEILSHAARAYLDPRCTEFTAGMLTEAIAAVLKYTERAMNGSPFAREKLHNAAALAGASYGNVVDAITPDLP
;
A
#
# COMPACT_ATOMS: atom_id res chain seq x y z
N ALA A 1 5.64 -15.04 4.81
CA ALA A 1 6.07 -13.88 4.00
C ALA A 1 7.29 -13.17 4.61
N LEU A 2 7.23 -12.64 5.84
CA LEU A 2 8.37 -11.90 6.42
C LEU A 2 9.65 -12.74 6.64
N ARG A 3 9.54 -14.06 6.79
CA ARG A 3 10.71 -14.94 6.91
C ARG A 3 11.57 -14.93 5.64
N GLU A 4 10.97 -14.75 4.51
CA GLU A 4 11.63 -14.71 3.20
C GLU A 4 12.58 -13.53 3.05
N LEU A 5 12.38 -12.44 3.81
CA LEU A 5 13.23 -11.26 3.76
C LEU A 5 14.68 -11.56 4.14
N GLY A 6 14.90 -12.34 5.19
CA GLY A 6 16.24 -12.77 5.58
C GLY A 6 16.77 -13.93 4.73
N GLU A 7 15.95 -14.93 4.45
CA GLU A 7 16.35 -16.18 3.81
C GLU A 7 16.55 -16.06 2.30
N ILE A 8 15.65 -15.34 1.60
CA ILE A 8 15.65 -15.25 0.14
C ILE A 8 16.29 -13.94 -0.33
N TYR A 9 15.88 -12.82 0.31
CA TYR A 9 16.33 -11.49 -0.12
C TYR A 9 17.57 -10.99 0.61
N HIS A 10 18.05 -11.73 1.63
CA HIS A 10 19.23 -11.39 2.44
C HIS A 10 19.17 -9.98 3.04
N CYS A 11 17.97 -9.51 3.40
CA CYS A 11 17.79 -8.20 4.00
C CYS A 11 18.35 -8.17 5.43
N SER A 12 18.93 -7.04 5.79
CA SER A 12 19.56 -6.83 7.10
C SER A 12 19.04 -5.59 7.84
N ARG A 13 18.42 -4.64 7.13
CA ARG A 13 17.92 -3.37 7.69
C ARG A 13 16.56 -3.04 7.10
N ALA A 14 15.53 -3.07 7.94
CA ALA A 14 14.15 -2.77 7.56
C ALA A 14 13.72 -1.40 8.08
N LEU A 15 13.19 -0.54 7.21
CA LEU A 15 12.46 0.66 7.61
C LEU A 15 10.96 0.39 7.55
N LEU A 16 10.28 0.42 8.68
CA LEU A 16 8.82 0.35 8.73
C LEU A 16 8.23 1.75 8.56
N VAL A 17 7.30 1.86 7.63
CA VAL A 17 6.56 3.09 7.31
C VAL A 17 5.10 2.87 7.68
N THR A 18 4.58 3.65 8.63
CA THR A 18 3.22 3.50 9.15
C THR A 18 2.65 4.84 9.59
N ASP A 19 1.35 4.89 9.87
CA ASP A 19 0.73 6.07 10.43
C ASP A 19 0.84 6.13 11.97
N PRO A 20 0.68 7.35 12.57
CA PRO A 20 0.81 7.50 14.00
C PRO A 20 -0.22 6.72 14.84
N GLN A 21 -1.38 6.39 14.28
CA GLN A 21 -2.43 5.68 15.01
C GLN A 21 -2.07 4.21 15.15
N LEU A 22 -1.66 3.56 14.05
CA LEU A 22 -1.20 2.17 14.06
C LEU A 22 0.07 2.00 14.91
N TYR A 23 0.99 2.97 14.85
CA TYR A 23 2.17 2.97 15.72
C TYR A 23 1.78 2.98 17.20
N ARG A 24 0.92 3.92 17.64
CA ARG A 24 0.46 4.01 19.04
C ARG A 24 -0.36 2.80 19.47
N ALA A 25 -1.08 2.19 18.55
CA ALA A 25 -1.85 0.96 18.79
C ALA A 25 -0.96 -0.29 18.88
N GLY A 26 0.35 -0.18 18.64
CA GLY A 26 1.30 -1.29 18.72
C GLY A 26 1.20 -2.29 17.58
N VAL A 27 0.55 -1.94 16.47
CA VAL A 27 0.36 -2.84 15.32
C VAL A 27 1.69 -3.23 14.68
N THR A 28 2.70 -2.36 14.74
CA THR A 28 4.03 -2.61 14.18
C THR A 28 4.89 -3.49 15.08
N ALA A 29 4.61 -3.57 16.37
CA ALA A 29 5.46 -4.28 17.34
C ALA A 29 5.69 -5.77 16.99
N PRO A 30 4.66 -6.59 16.67
CA PRO A 30 4.85 -7.98 16.28
C PRO A 30 5.69 -8.14 15.00
N ILE A 31 5.55 -7.17 14.06
CA ILE A 31 6.31 -7.16 12.80
C ILE A 31 7.79 -6.92 13.11
N ILE A 32 8.09 -5.92 13.94
CA ILE A 32 9.46 -5.60 14.37
C ILE A 32 10.09 -6.78 15.11
N ASP A 33 9.36 -7.40 16.03
CA ASP A 33 9.83 -8.56 16.77
C ASP A 33 10.15 -9.74 15.83
N GLN A 34 9.32 -9.95 14.82
CA GLN A 34 9.55 -10.97 13.82
C GLN A 34 10.79 -10.68 12.97
N LEU A 35 11.03 -9.43 12.56
CA LEU A 35 12.24 -9.02 11.84
C LEU A 35 13.49 -9.19 12.70
N ARG A 36 13.44 -8.76 13.96
CA ARG A 36 14.56 -8.89 14.91
C ARG A 36 14.96 -10.35 15.17
N ARG A 37 13.97 -11.26 15.28
CA ARG A 37 14.23 -12.72 15.42
C ARG A 37 14.99 -13.30 14.23
N GLN A 38 14.93 -12.64 13.07
CA GLN A 38 15.69 -13.01 11.87
C GLN A 38 17.02 -12.28 11.76
N GLY A 39 17.43 -11.50 12.76
CA GLY A 39 18.65 -10.71 12.75
C GLY A 39 18.52 -9.42 11.94
N ILE A 40 17.32 -9.04 11.48
CA ILE A 40 17.09 -7.82 10.70
C ILE A 40 16.92 -6.65 11.67
N ARG A 41 17.75 -5.62 11.52
CA ARG A 41 17.62 -4.37 12.29
C ARG A 41 16.40 -3.60 11.74
N ALA A 42 15.55 -3.11 12.66
CA ALA A 42 14.35 -2.36 12.28
C ALA A 42 14.39 -0.93 12.83
N ALA A 43 14.02 0.02 11.98
CA ALA A 43 13.72 1.41 12.33
C ALA A 43 12.28 1.73 11.88
N GLU A 44 11.67 2.75 12.50
CA GLU A 44 10.30 3.14 12.21
C GLU A 44 10.21 4.59 11.76
N TYR A 45 9.36 4.84 10.77
CA TYR A 45 8.92 6.14 10.32
C TYR A 45 7.39 6.20 10.41
N PHE A 46 6.85 7.04 11.28
CA PHE A 46 5.43 7.10 11.61
C PHE A 46 4.86 8.53 11.64
N THR A 47 5.51 9.46 10.94
CA THR A 47 5.06 10.87 10.89
C THR A 47 4.16 11.16 9.69
N ILE A 48 3.53 10.13 9.11
CA ILE A 48 2.60 10.29 8.00
C ILE A 48 1.34 10.99 8.49
N GLY A 49 1.00 12.12 7.90
CA GLY A 49 -0.21 12.87 8.19
C GLY A 49 -1.49 12.18 7.66
N LYS A 50 -2.61 12.89 7.74
CA LYS A 50 -3.88 12.44 7.12
C LYS A 50 -3.77 12.30 5.60
N ARG A 51 -2.82 12.99 5.00
CA ARG A 51 -2.41 12.86 3.61
C ARG A 51 -0.89 12.77 3.57
N VAL A 52 -0.37 12.14 2.55
CA VAL A 52 1.07 11.96 2.36
C VAL A 52 1.62 13.20 1.67
N SER A 53 2.23 14.12 2.42
CA SER A 53 2.82 15.33 1.85
C SER A 53 4.23 15.09 1.32
N VAL A 54 4.59 15.78 0.24
CA VAL A 54 5.95 15.73 -0.32
C VAL A 54 6.98 16.23 0.67
N SER A 55 6.65 17.29 1.43
CA SER A 55 7.53 17.85 2.46
C SER A 55 7.82 16.86 3.60
N ASP A 56 6.80 16.11 4.08
CA ASP A 56 7.00 15.07 5.10
C ASP A 56 7.93 13.96 4.60
N LEU A 57 7.74 13.51 3.37
CA LEU A 57 8.59 12.49 2.76
C LEU A 57 10.04 12.94 2.62
N ARG A 58 10.28 14.19 2.18
CA ARG A 58 11.63 14.74 2.10
C ARG A 58 12.29 14.87 3.47
N SER A 59 11.53 15.18 4.51
CA SER A 59 12.04 15.25 5.89
C SER A 59 12.54 13.89 6.42
N ALA A 60 12.07 12.78 5.85
CA ALA A 60 12.52 11.44 6.21
C ALA A 60 13.86 11.04 5.57
N LEU A 61 14.27 11.68 4.47
CA LEU A 61 15.47 11.28 3.71
C LEU A 61 16.77 11.27 4.52
N PRO A 62 17.09 12.24 5.39
CA PRO A 62 18.29 12.16 6.21
C PRO A 62 18.35 10.87 7.02
N LYS A 63 17.23 10.48 7.65
CA LYS A 63 17.13 9.24 8.42
C LYS A 63 17.28 7.99 7.55
N LEU A 64 16.69 7.98 6.35
CA LEU A 64 16.86 6.88 5.39
C LEU A 64 18.33 6.75 4.98
N ASN A 65 18.98 7.86 4.64
CA ASN A 65 20.37 7.87 4.20
C ASN A 65 21.34 7.46 5.31
N GLU A 66 21.06 7.79 6.56
CA GLU A 66 21.84 7.33 7.72
C GLU A 66 21.62 5.84 8.00
N PHE A 67 20.36 5.41 8.03
CA PHE A 67 20.00 4.01 8.35
C PHE A 67 20.32 3.04 7.22
N GLN A 68 20.26 3.49 5.97
CA GLN A 68 20.49 2.72 4.74
C GLN A 68 19.68 1.41 4.72
N PRO A 69 18.33 1.48 4.72
CA PRO A 69 17.51 0.28 4.67
C PRO A 69 17.72 -0.49 3.36
N ASP A 70 17.75 -1.82 3.43
CA ASP A 70 17.71 -2.71 2.27
C ASP A 70 16.30 -3.27 2.03
N VAL A 71 15.36 -2.96 2.94
CA VAL A 71 13.93 -3.19 2.74
C VAL A 71 13.10 -2.06 3.39
N ILE A 72 12.09 -1.59 2.66
CA ILE A 72 11.06 -0.66 3.16
C ILE A 72 9.76 -1.45 3.33
N VAL A 73 9.19 -1.42 4.52
CA VAL A 73 7.97 -2.16 4.88
C VAL A 73 6.86 -1.15 5.15
N GLY A 74 5.93 -0.97 4.23
CA GLY A 74 4.73 -0.15 4.43
C GLY A 74 3.66 -0.94 5.19
N VAL A 75 3.22 -0.44 6.35
CA VAL A 75 2.21 -1.08 7.20
C VAL A 75 1.05 -0.13 7.40
N GLY A 76 -0.11 -0.44 6.86
CA GLY A 76 -1.28 0.43 7.03
C GLY A 76 -2.28 0.36 5.89
N GLY A 77 -3.00 1.45 5.70
CA GLY A 77 -3.86 1.70 4.56
C GLY A 77 -3.13 2.47 3.45
N ASP A 78 -3.89 3.07 2.55
CA ASP A 78 -3.40 3.72 1.32
C ASP A 78 -2.32 4.78 1.56
N ASN A 79 -2.44 5.58 2.63
CA ASN A 79 -1.46 6.60 2.95
C ASN A 79 -0.10 5.98 3.33
N ALA A 80 -0.08 4.98 4.19
CA ALA A 80 1.15 4.32 4.58
C ALA A 80 1.83 3.62 3.38
N MET A 81 1.02 3.00 2.51
CA MET A 81 1.52 2.35 1.29
C MET A 81 2.04 3.37 0.27
N SER A 82 1.31 4.47 0.06
CA SER A 82 1.77 5.57 -0.81
C SER A 82 3.06 6.20 -0.29
N ALA A 83 3.17 6.41 1.03
CA ALA A 83 4.39 6.92 1.65
C ALA A 83 5.58 5.96 1.46
N ALA A 84 5.38 4.67 1.69
CA ALA A 84 6.43 3.66 1.50
C ALA A 84 6.95 3.60 0.06
N LYS A 85 6.03 3.63 -0.92
CA LYS A 85 6.36 3.68 -2.35
C LYS A 85 7.11 4.95 -2.74
N ALA A 86 6.64 6.10 -2.28
CA ALA A 86 7.28 7.37 -2.60
C ALA A 86 8.64 7.52 -1.90
N LEU A 87 8.77 7.04 -0.66
CA LEU A 87 10.06 6.98 0.03
C LEU A 87 11.05 6.06 -0.66
N LEU A 88 10.60 4.94 -1.22
CA LEU A 88 11.44 4.06 -2.04
C LEU A 88 12.02 4.81 -3.24
N ALA A 89 11.19 5.53 -3.98
CA ALA A 89 11.61 6.33 -5.15
C ALA A 89 12.60 7.44 -4.73
N LEU A 90 12.28 8.19 -3.69
CA LEU A 90 13.14 9.26 -3.15
C LEU A 90 14.45 8.72 -2.53
N TYR A 91 14.44 7.53 -1.96
CA TYR A 91 15.66 6.89 -1.45
C TYR A 91 16.56 6.47 -2.60
N GLN A 92 15.98 6.03 -3.72
CA GLN A 92 16.73 5.72 -4.95
C GLN A 92 17.34 6.97 -5.57
N ASP A 93 16.55 8.05 -5.69
CA ASP A 93 16.95 9.35 -6.21
C ASP A 93 16.43 10.48 -5.30
N PRO A 94 17.26 11.00 -4.38
CA PRO A 94 16.87 12.06 -3.46
C PRO A 94 16.47 13.38 -4.14
N GLU A 95 16.96 13.62 -5.35
CA GLU A 95 16.68 14.82 -6.13
C GLU A 95 15.45 14.65 -7.05
N LEU A 96 14.79 13.49 -7.04
CA LEU A 96 13.61 13.23 -7.86
C LEU A 96 12.54 14.31 -7.64
N ASP A 97 12.21 15.02 -8.70
CA ASP A 97 11.07 15.94 -8.70
C ASP A 97 9.77 15.14 -8.82
N LEU A 98 9.05 15.00 -7.71
CA LEU A 98 7.82 14.22 -7.64
C LEU A 98 6.68 14.83 -8.45
N ALA A 99 6.65 16.16 -8.63
CA ALA A 99 5.65 16.80 -9.47
C ALA A 99 5.91 16.50 -10.96
N ALA A 100 7.16 16.59 -11.38
CA ALA A 100 7.57 16.22 -12.74
C ALA A 100 7.38 14.72 -12.99
N ALA A 101 7.67 13.85 -12.00
CA ALA A 101 7.48 12.41 -12.09
C ALA A 101 5.99 12.01 -12.11
N SER A 102 5.11 12.82 -11.52
CA SER A 102 3.65 12.63 -11.64
C SER A 102 3.15 12.92 -13.05
N ALA A 103 3.75 13.90 -13.74
CA ALA A 103 3.41 14.23 -15.12
C ALA A 103 4.07 13.27 -16.13
N ASP A 104 5.25 12.75 -15.81
CA ASP A 104 6.03 11.84 -16.66
C ASP A 104 6.55 10.65 -15.85
N PRO A 105 5.81 9.51 -15.84
CA PRO A 105 6.17 8.31 -15.10
C PRO A 105 7.56 7.72 -15.42
N ALA A 106 8.12 8.01 -16.60
CA ALA A 106 9.45 7.52 -16.99
C ALA A 106 10.59 8.13 -16.16
N ARG A 107 10.31 9.22 -15.42
CA ARG A 107 11.26 9.83 -14.48
C ARG A 107 11.47 9.01 -13.19
N ILE A 108 10.56 8.10 -12.88
CA ILE A 108 10.70 7.27 -11.68
C ILE A 108 11.77 6.20 -11.95
N PRO A 109 12.90 6.23 -11.22
CA PRO A 109 14.01 5.32 -11.47
C PRO A 109 13.68 3.89 -11.06
N ALA A 110 14.43 2.92 -11.59
CA ALA A 110 14.42 1.57 -11.07
C ALA A 110 14.91 1.56 -9.61
N CYS A 111 14.09 1.08 -8.71
CA CYS A 111 14.35 1.09 -7.27
C CYS A 111 15.12 -0.17 -6.85
N ILE A 112 16.45 -0.06 -6.80
CA ILE A 112 17.36 -1.20 -6.52
C ILE A 112 18.04 -1.13 -5.15
N LYS A 113 18.02 0.04 -4.47
CA LYS A 113 18.66 0.21 -3.16
C LYS A 113 17.96 -0.56 -2.04
N ALA A 114 16.65 -0.69 -2.15
CA ALA A 114 15.84 -1.41 -1.17
C ALA A 114 14.70 -2.18 -1.85
N LYS A 115 14.27 -3.27 -1.22
CA LYS A 115 13.05 -3.99 -1.56
C LYS A 115 11.83 -3.30 -0.96
N LEU A 116 10.65 -3.51 -1.54
CA LEU A 116 9.40 -3.00 -1.01
C LEU A 116 8.52 -4.16 -0.53
N VAL A 117 8.04 -4.05 0.70
CA VAL A 117 7.03 -4.95 1.27
C VAL A 117 5.84 -4.13 1.73
N LEU A 118 4.64 -4.53 1.38
CA LEU A 118 3.43 -3.82 1.79
C LEU A 118 2.50 -4.76 2.56
N ILE A 119 2.10 -4.34 3.76
CA ILE A 119 1.22 -5.07 4.68
C ILE A 119 -0.05 -4.26 4.86
N ALA A 120 -1.15 -4.77 4.30
CA ALA A 120 -2.45 -4.12 4.40
C ALA A 120 -3.08 -4.35 5.77
N THR A 121 -3.49 -3.27 6.45
CA THR A 121 -4.21 -3.35 7.75
C THR A 121 -5.70 -3.09 7.61
N ASN A 122 -6.17 -2.81 6.43
CA ASN A 122 -7.57 -2.73 6.05
C ASN A 122 -7.77 -3.37 4.67
N PHE A 123 -9.02 -3.55 4.26
CA PHE A 123 -9.38 -4.11 2.97
C PHE A 123 -10.09 -3.08 2.08
N SER A 124 -9.48 -1.92 1.85
CA SER A 124 -10.10 -0.85 1.02
C SER A 124 -9.71 -0.94 -0.45
N SER A 125 -8.69 -0.23 -0.85
CA SER A 125 -8.31 -0.04 -2.25
C SER A 125 -7.50 -1.19 -2.86
N GLY A 126 -6.88 -2.05 -2.03
CA GLY A 126 -5.91 -3.02 -2.50
C GLY A 126 -4.58 -2.38 -2.94
N ALA A 127 -4.21 -1.26 -2.33
CA ALA A 127 -3.02 -0.45 -2.67
C ALA A 127 -1.70 -1.23 -2.63
N GLN A 128 -1.65 -2.33 -1.88
CA GLN A 128 -0.50 -3.22 -1.87
C GLN A 128 -0.25 -3.92 -3.20
N ASN A 129 -1.22 -3.92 -4.12
CA ASN A 129 -1.16 -4.69 -5.36
C ASN A 129 -1.21 -3.81 -6.64
N TYR A 130 -1.10 -2.49 -6.53
CA TYR A 130 -1.05 -1.62 -7.70
C TYR A 130 0.18 -0.70 -7.71
N PRO A 131 0.62 -0.22 -8.90
CA PRO A 131 1.88 0.51 -9.08
C PRO A 131 1.75 2.01 -8.84
N PHE A 132 0.83 2.47 -7.99
CA PHE A 132 0.61 3.91 -7.74
C PHE A 132 0.93 4.30 -6.31
N ALA A 133 1.32 5.58 -6.15
CA ALA A 133 1.35 6.28 -4.87
C ALA A 133 0.64 7.62 -5.01
N ILE A 134 -0.29 7.94 -4.11
CA ILE A 134 -1.01 9.20 -4.10
C ILE A 134 -0.41 10.09 -3.03
N LEU A 135 0.00 11.29 -3.44
CA LEU A 135 0.68 12.27 -2.60
C LEU A 135 -0.07 13.60 -2.66
N GLU A 136 0.15 14.45 -1.67
CA GLU A 136 -0.25 15.84 -1.69
C GLU A 136 0.99 16.70 -1.93
N ASN A 137 0.96 17.54 -2.97
CA ASN A 137 2.03 18.49 -3.24
C ASN A 137 1.97 19.70 -2.29
N ASP A 138 2.98 20.59 -2.35
CA ASP A 138 3.08 21.76 -1.48
C ASP A 138 1.93 22.77 -1.69
N GLU A 139 1.16 22.64 -2.76
CA GLU A 139 -0.03 23.45 -3.06
C GLU A 139 -1.35 22.81 -2.55
N GLY A 140 -1.27 21.68 -1.82
CA GLY A 140 -2.44 20.94 -1.33
C GLY A 140 -3.18 20.14 -2.41
N ARG A 141 -2.60 19.98 -3.61
CA ARG A 141 -3.21 19.19 -4.69
C ARG A 141 -2.69 17.77 -4.70
N ASN A 142 -3.57 16.84 -5.04
CA ASN A 142 -3.16 15.45 -5.22
C ASN A 142 -2.25 15.33 -6.45
N CYS A 143 -1.15 14.60 -6.29
CA CYS A 143 -0.33 14.11 -7.39
C CYS A 143 -0.13 12.60 -7.24
N SER A 144 -0.12 11.88 -8.35
CA SER A 144 0.06 10.43 -8.34
C SER A 144 1.36 10.05 -9.02
N LEU A 145 2.18 9.27 -8.33
CA LEU A 145 3.31 8.58 -8.93
C LEU A 145 2.82 7.26 -9.50
N LYS A 146 3.22 6.94 -10.72
CA LYS A 146 2.87 5.68 -11.36
C LYS A 146 4.11 5.07 -11.99
N SER A 147 4.51 3.88 -11.53
CA SER A 147 5.61 3.13 -12.13
C SER A 147 5.57 1.68 -11.70
N ILE A 148 5.93 0.77 -12.59
CA ILE A 148 6.14 -0.65 -12.25
C ILE A 148 7.18 -0.81 -11.13
N HIS A 149 8.11 0.13 -11.00
CA HIS A 149 9.13 0.14 -9.95
C HIS A 149 8.59 0.44 -8.54
N LEU A 150 7.29 0.78 -8.42
CA LEU A 150 6.59 0.98 -7.15
C LEU A 150 5.73 -0.23 -6.75
N LEU A 151 5.73 -1.30 -7.53
CA LEU A 151 5.14 -2.56 -7.08
C LEU A 151 6.03 -3.22 -6.02
N PRO A 152 5.43 -3.77 -4.95
CA PRO A 152 6.20 -4.46 -3.94
C PRO A 152 6.68 -5.83 -4.42
N GLU A 153 7.82 -6.28 -3.92
CA GLU A 153 8.27 -7.66 -4.05
C GLU A 153 7.40 -8.63 -3.24
N ILE A 154 6.85 -8.15 -2.12
CA ILE A 154 5.96 -8.93 -1.26
C ILE A 154 4.77 -8.07 -0.85
N SER A 155 3.58 -8.60 -1.13
CA SER A 155 2.30 -8.07 -0.65
C SER A 155 1.73 -9.02 0.40
N VAL A 156 1.42 -8.49 1.58
CA VAL A 156 0.87 -9.28 2.69
C VAL A 156 -0.58 -8.89 2.92
N THR A 157 -1.45 -9.88 2.81
CA THR A 157 -2.89 -9.77 3.05
C THR A 157 -3.23 -10.71 4.22
N ASP A 158 -3.36 -10.14 5.42
CA ASP A 158 -3.62 -10.89 6.65
C ASP A 158 -4.83 -10.27 7.37
N ALA A 159 -5.90 -11.06 7.47
CA ALA A 159 -7.17 -10.61 8.02
C ALA A 159 -7.10 -10.26 9.52
N ASP A 160 -6.11 -10.78 10.25
CA ASP A 160 -5.95 -10.47 11.68
C ASP A 160 -5.70 -8.97 11.91
N PHE A 161 -5.05 -8.28 10.98
CA PHE A 161 -4.90 -6.81 11.04
C PHE A 161 -6.22 -6.06 10.93
N THR A 162 -7.28 -6.68 10.43
CA THR A 162 -8.61 -6.07 10.27
C THR A 162 -9.53 -6.32 11.47
N ALA A 163 -9.09 -7.06 12.49
CA ALA A 163 -9.92 -7.47 13.63
C ALA A 163 -10.52 -6.28 14.41
N THR A 164 -9.81 -5.15 14.43
CA THR A 164 -10.24 -3.94 15.16
C THR A 164 -11.12 -3.00 14.35
N LEU A 165 -11.38 -3.28 13.05
CA LEU A 165 -12.23 -2.44 12.22
C LEU A 165 -13.67 -2.47 12.74
N THR A 166 -14.28 -1.28 12.89
CA THR A 166 -15.70 -1.14 13.23
C THR A 166 -16.60 -1.54 12.06
N ALA A 167 -17.88 -1.81 12.32
CA ALA A 167 -18.84 -2.14 11.26
C ALA A 167 -18.92 -1.05 10.18
N ASP A 168 -18.86 0.22 10.57
CA ASP A 168 -18.87 1.35 9.62
C ASP A 168 -17.60 1.39 8.76
N GLN A 169 -16.43 1.11 9.34
CA GLN A 169 -15.19 1.01 8.59
C GLN A 169 -15.23 -0.17 7.60
N VAL A 170 -15.74 -1.33 8.04
CA VAL A 170 -15.94 -2.49 7.15
C VAL A 170 -16.85 -2.15 5.98
N ARG A 171 -17.97 -1.43 6.23
CA ARG A 171 -18.87 -0.98 5.18
C ARG A 171 -18.20 -0.02 4.20
N THR A 172 -17.46 0.97 4.71
CA THR A 172 -16.73 1.93 3.87
C THR A 172 -15.71 1.20 2.97
N CYS A 173 -14.90 0.33 3.56
CA CYS A 173 -13.94 -0.47 2.79
C CYS A 173 -14.62 -1.34 1.71
N ALA A 174 -15.75 -1.96 2.03
CA ALA A 174 -16.51 -2.76 1.07
C ALA A 174 -17.01 -1.92 -0.12
N LEU A 175 -17.47 -0.69 0.12
CA LEU A 175 -17.88 0.25 -0.93
C LEU A 175 -16.68 0.70 -1.78
N GLU A 176 -15.51 0.90 -1.18
CA GLU A 176 -14.28 1.22 -1.92
C GLU A 176 -13.86 0.07 -2.83
N ILE A 177 -13.91 -1.18 -2.36
CA ILE A 177 -13.64 -2.35 -3.22
C ILE A 177 -14.61 -2.37 -4.41
N LEU A 178 -15.91 -2.18 -4.16
CA LEU A 178 -16.91 -2.17 -5.24
C LEU A 178 -16.66 -1.04 -6.24
N SER A 179 -16.32 0.16 -5.76
CA SER A 179 -16.02 1.31 -6.60
C SER A 179 -14.82 1.04 -7.53
N HIS A 180 -13.72 0.54 -6.97
CA HIS A 180 -12.54 0.19 -7.75
C HIS A 180 -12.82 -0.95 -8.73
N ALA A 181 -13.51 -2.00 -8.28
CA ALA A 181 -13.83 -3.15 -9.12
C ALA A 181 -14.77 -2.75 -10.28
N ALA A 182 -15.82 -1.99 -9.99
CA ALA A 182 -16.76 -1.55 -11.02
C ALA A 182 -16.11 -0.62 -12.05
N ARG A 183 -15.28 0.33 -11.57
CA ARG A 183 -14.55 1.24 -12.45
C ARG A 183 -13.60 0.50 -13.38
N ALA A 184 -12.83 -0.47 -12.85
CA ALA A 184 -11.91 -1.26 -13.65
C ALA A 184 -12.66 -2.20 -14.62
N TYR A 185 -13.80 -2.77 -14.19
CA TYR A 185 -14.60 -3.66 -15.02
C TYR A 185 -15.22 -2.94 -16.23
N LEU A 186 -15.62 -1.68 -16.06
CA LEU A 186 -16.22 -0.86 -17.10
C LEU A 186 -15.21 -0.17 -18.02
N ASP A 187 -13.91 -0.26 -17.71
CA ASP A 187 -12.87 0.34 -18.54
C ASP A 187 -12.68 -0.45 -19.84
N PRO A 188 -12.60 0.21 -21.01
CA PRO A 188 -12.41 -0.47 -22.30
C PRO A 188 -11.15 -1.35 -22.40
N ARG A 189 -10.17 -1.16 -21.51
CA ARG A 189 -8.95 -1.98 -21.43
C ARG A 189 -9.10 -3.21 -20.54
N CYS A 190 -10.27 -3.41 -19.93
CA CYS A 190 -10.53 -4.60 -19.12
C CYS A 190 -10.48 -5.85 -20.00
N THR A 191 -9.59 -6.78 -19.67
CA THR A 191 -9.45 -8.06 -20.34
C THR A 191 -10.31 -9.12 -19.63
N GLU A 192 -10.54 -10.27 -20.27
CA GLU A 192 -11.26 -11.40 -19.65
C GLU A 192 -10.57 -11.87 -18.35
N PHE A 193 -9.23 -11.78 -18.28
CA PHE A 193 -8.47 -12.13 -17.10
C PHE A 193 -8.78 -11.18 -15.93
N THR A 194 -8.70 -9.87 -16.17
CA THR A 194 -9.01 -8.86 -15.15
C THR A 194 -10.50 -8.87 -14.79
N ALA A 195 -11.39 -9.07 -15.77
CA ALA A 195 -12.83 -9.19 -15.55
C ALA A 195 -13.19 -10.36 -14.62
N GLY A 196 -12.51 -11.50 -14.75
CA GLY A 196 -12.67 -12.66 -13.87
C GLY A 196 -12.33 -12.32 -12.41
N MET A 197 -11.18 -11.67 -12.17
CA MET A 197 -10.78 -11.25 -10.82
C MET A 197 -11.74 -10.21 -10.23
N LEU A 198 -12.19 -9.24 -11.04
CA LEU A 198 -13.11 -8.20 -10.61
C LEU A 198 -14.50 -8.76 -10.29
N THR A 199 -14.99 -9.70 -11.08
CA THR A 199 -16.27 -10.40 -10.82
C THR A 199 -16.22 -11.14 -9.49
N GLU A 200 -15.13 -11.86 -9.20
CA GLU A 200 -14.94 -12.55 -7.92
C GLU A 200 -14.87 -11.53 -6.75
N ALA A 201 -14.17 -10.41 -6.93
CA ALA A 201 -14.11 -9.37 -5.91
C ALA A 201 -15.50 -8.80 -5.60
N ILE A 202 -16.29 -8.46 -6.63
CA ILE A 202 -17.67 -7.97 -6.49
C ILE A 202 -18.55 -9.00 -5.79
N ALA A 203 -18.50 -10.26 -6.23
CA ALA A 203 -19.28 -11.34 -5.64
C ALA A 203 -18.94 -11.55 -4.16
N ALA A 204 -17.65 -11.50 -3.79
CA ALA A 204 -17.21 -11.61 -2.41
C ALA A 204 -17.73 -10.45 -1.55
N VAL A 205 -17.68 -9.21 -2.04
CA VAL A 205 -18.20 -8.05 -1.31
C VAL A 205 -19.71 -8.21 -1.08
N LEU A 206 -20.49 -8.50 -2.10
CA LEU A 206 -21.94 -8.67 -1.99
C LEU A 206 -22.31 -9.80 -1.00
N LYS A 207 -21.53 -10.86 -0.97
CA LYS A 207 -21.81 -12.04 -0.15
C LYS A 207 -21.36 -11.91 1.31
N TYR A 208 -20.24 -11.23 1.57
CA TYR A 208 -19.57 -11.32 2.87
C TYR A 208 -19.60 -10.03 3.70
N THR A 209 -20.00 -8.87 3.15
CA THR A 209 -19.93 -7.58 3.86
C THR A 209 -20.72 -7.59 5.17
N GLU A 210 -21.99 -8.03 5.17
CA GLU A 210 -22.82 -8.07 6.38
C GLU A 210 -22.20 -8.97 7.46
N ARG A 211 -21.69 -10.13 7.10
CA ARG A 211 -21.05 -11.06 8.02
C ARG A 211 -19.73 -10.48 8.57
N ALA A 212 -18.98 -9.75 7.75
CA ALA A 212 -17.76 -9.08 8.17
C ALA A 212 -18.05 -7.93 9.14
N MET A 213 -19.12 -7.14 8.92
CA MET A 213 -19.62 -6.11 9.82
C MET A 213 -20.00 -6.71 11.19
N ASN A 214 -20.56 -7.91 11.20
CA ASN A 214 -20.90 -8.67 12.41
C ASN A 214 -19.71 -9.40 13.04
N GLY A 215 -18.47 -9.08 12.62
CA GLY A 215 -17.24 -9.56 13.25
C GLY A 215 -16.74 -10.93 12.81
N SER A 216 -17.30 -11.54 11.73
CA SER A 216 -16.84 -12.85 11.23
C SER A 216 -15.39 -12.75 10.67
N PRO A 217 -14.39 -13.42 11.27
CA PRO A 217 -13.01 -13.41 10.77
C PRO A 217 -12.92 -13.97 9.35
N PHE A 218 -13.63 -15.06 9.07
CA PHE A 218 -13.70 -15.65 7.73
C PHE A 218 -14.24 -14.67 6.68
N ALA A 219 -15.29 -13.91 7.00
CA ALA A 219 -15.83 -12.94 6.07
C ALA A 219 -14.87 -11.75 5.85
N ARG A 220 -14.15 -11.33 6.89
CA ARG A 220 -13.09 -10.30 6.78
C ARG A 220 -11.94 -10.77 5.90
N GLU A 221 -11.52 -12.03 6.04
CA GLU A 221 -10.53 -12.64 5.14
C GLU A 221 -11.00 -12.59 3.67
N LYS A 222 -12.27 -12.93 3.40
CA LYS A 222 -12.83 -12.87 2.05
C LYS A 222 -12.85 -11.46 1.48
N LEU A 223 -13.19 -10.45 2.28
CA LEU A 223 -13.13 -9.05 1.86
C LEU A 223 -11.69 -8.58 1.66
N HIS A 224 -10.74 -9.03 2.48
CA HIS A 224 -9.34 -8.67 2.30
C HIS A 224 -8.78 -9.24 1.00
N ASN A 225 -9.11 -10.48 0.68
CA ASN A 225 -8.75 -11.08 -0.62
C ASN A 225 -9.45 -10.37 -1.80
N ALA A 226 -10.71 -9.96 -1.64
CA ALA A 226 -11.44 -9.19 -2.65
C ALA A 226 -10.77 -7.84 -2.92
N ALA A 227 -10.32 -7.13 -1.88
CA ALA A 227 -9.55 -5.89 -2.05
C ALA A 227 -8.24 -6.14 -2.82
N ALA A 228 -7.53 -7.23 -2.52
CA ALA A 228 -6.30 -7.59 -3.21
C ALA A 228 -6.55 -7.86 -4.71
N LEU A 229 -7.61 -8.61 -5.05
CA LEU A 229 -8.02 -8.88 -6.43
C LEU A 229 -8.40 -7.59 -7.17
N ALA A 230 -9.23 -6.75 -6.54
CA ALA A 230 -9.66 -5.48 -7.11
C ALA A 230 -8.46 -4.54 -7.35
N GLY A 231 -7.55 -4.41 -6.38
CA GLY A 231 -6.36 -3.58 -6.50
C GLY A 231 -5.41 -4.04 -7.61
N ALA A 232 -5.13 -5.34 -7.70
CA ALA A 232 -4.31 -5.91 -8.77
C ALA A 232 -4.92 -5.66 -10.15
N SER A 233 -6.24 -5.87 -10.28
CA SER A 233 -6.96 -5.63 -11.54
C SER A 233 -7.00 -4.15 -11.89
N TYR A 234 -7.30 -3.29 -10.90
CA TYR A 234 -7.32 -1.84 -11.07
C TYR A 234 -5.97 -1.30 -11.57
N GLY A 235 -4.87 -1.78 -10.99
CA GLY A 235 -3.52 -1.42 -11.39
C GLY A 235 -3.16 -1.82 -12.82
N ASN A 236 -3.81 -2.86 -13.36
CA ASN A 236 -3.58 -3.32 -14.73
C ASN A 236 -4.47 -2.63 -15.76
N VAL A 237 -5.61 -2.11 -15.35
CA VAL A 237 -6.63 -1.57 -16.27
C VAL A 237 -6.64 -0.05 -16.27
N VAL A 238 -6.63 0.58 -15.10
CA VAL A 238 -6.81 2.03 -14.99
C VAL A 238 -5.47 2.73 -15.06
N ASP A 239 -5.19 3.39 -16.18
CA ASP A 239 -3.92 4.07 -16.44
C ASP A 239 -3.68 5.32 -15.61
N ALA A 240 -4.70 5.91 -15.11
CA ALA A 240 -4.60 7.11 -14.34
C ALA A 240 -5.65 7.10 -13.25
N ILE A 241 -5.23 7.35 -12.06
CA ILE A 241 -6.07 8.07 -11.13
C ILE A 241 -6.15 9.46 -11.75
N THR A 242 -7.25 9.74 -12.46
CA THR A 242 -7.53 11.10 -12.85
C THR A 242 -7.57 11.95 -11.58
N PRO A 243 -6.92 13.13 -11.57
CA PRO A 243 -6.88 14.01 -10.40
C PRO A 243 -8.26 14.50 -9.92
N ASP A 244 -9.30 14.20 -10.66
CA ASP A 244 -10.63 14.80 -10.58
C ASP A 244 -11.70 13.87 -9.97
N LEU A 245 -11.35 13.04 -9.01
CA LEU A 245 -12.37 12.47 -8.13
C LEU A 245 -12.50 13.35 -6.90
N PRO A 246 -13.73 13.90 -6.66
CA PRO A 246 -14.01 14.76 -5.52
C PRO A 246 -13.83 14.06 -4.18
#